data_7015722df9baeb41afb4543a1e8bc96e
#
_entry.id   7015722df9baeb41afb4543a1e8bc96e
#
_cell.length_a   1.000
_cell.length_b   1.000
_cell.length_c   1.000
_cell.angle_alpha   90.00
_cell.angle_beta   90.00
_cell.angle_gamma   90.00
#
_symmetry.space_group_name_H-M   'P 1'
#
loop_
_entity.id
_entity.type
_entity.pdbx_description
1 polymer ?
#
loop_
_entity_poly.entity_id
_entity_poly.type
_entity_poly.pdbx_seq_one_letter_code
_entity_poly.pdbx_strand_id
1 'polypeptide(L)'
;HGVEPQYDHRVEPVALEEPINFTHPDFAMTLRFLNYNTGPSLLYYSYDRGHTWKGPFNLEVSGKTNILARTDYIVLDEKRCMIFQSMSKEDNHEGRPFCAITEDGGLTWEMVGMIGPEPEGFGIMPSTVKLSDSEYLTTIRRREGDRRWMDAWRSTDAGKSWKLLPPPVEDLGEGNPPSLIKLKDGRLCLTYGVRAEPYRIAAKISEDKGKTWSGEMVLRDDGAGRDIGYVRSVQRPDGKVVTMYYFEDKLKPERYIAATIWLP
;
A
#
# COMPACT_ATOMS: atom_id res chain seq x y z
N HIS A 1 11.16 24.23 -6.76
CA HIS A 1 11.75 23.85 -5.48
C HIS A 1 10.59 23.45 -4.58
N GLY A 2 10.21 22.14 -4.65
CA GLY A 2 9.29 21.57 -3.69
C GLY A 2 9.96 21.59 -2.33
N VAL A 3 9.37 22.29 -1.38
CA VAL A 3 9.73 22.15 0.02
C VAL A 3 9.33 20.69 0.35
N GLU A 4 10.30 19.79 0.46
CA GLU A 4 10.05 18.54 1.17
C GLU A 4 9.44 18.94 2.51
N PRO A 5 8.33 18.32 2.92
CA PRO A 5 7.84 18.55 4.26
C PRO A 5 9.02 18.26 5.18
N GLN A 6 9.56 19.28 5.80
CA GLN A 6 10.57 19.11 6.84
C GLN A 6 9.86 18.33 7.94
N TYR A 7 10.12 17.02 7.95
CA TYR A 7 9.76 16.22 9.11
C TYR A 7 10.46 16.89 10.28
N ASP A 8 9.70 17.26 11.28
CA ASP A 8 10.30 17.75 12.49
C ASP A 8 10.99 16.55 13.16
N HIS A 9 12.24 16.29 12.75
CA HIS A 9 13.12 15.29 13.36
C HIS A 9 13.38 15.58 14.84
N ARG A 10 12.82 16.67 15.37
CA ARG A 10 12.96 17.08 16.77
C ARG A 10 11.92 16.46 17.69
N VAL A 11 10.88 15.81 17.14
CA VAL A 11 9.89 15.10 17.97
C VAL A 11 10.32 13.65 18.08
N GLU A 12 10.81 13.26 19.25
CA GLU A 12 11.15 11.87 19.56
C GLU A 12 9.88 11.02 19.58
N PRO A 13 9.88 9.85 18.91
CA PRO A 13 8.77 8.93 18.96
C PRO A 13 8.53 8.41 20.37
N VAL A 14 7.27 8.30 20.73
CA VAL A 14 6.85 7.76 22.05
C VAL A 14 6.05 6.48 21.88
N ALA A 15 5.87 5.72 22.95
CA ALA A 15 4.93 4.62 22.97
C ALA A 15 3.49 5.15 22.87
N LEU A 16 2.61 4.41 22.21
CA LEU A 16 1.18 4.66 22.27
C LEU A 16 0.67 4.20 23.64
N GLU A 17 0.05 5.08 24.41
CA GLU A 17 -0.42 4.79 25.77
C GLU A 17 -1.92 4.51 25.85
N GLU A 18 -2.69 5.03 24.89
CA GLU A 18 -4.14 4.86 24.85
C GLU A 18 -4.55 4.16 23.55
N PRO A 19 -5.52 3.24 23.58
CA PRO A 19 -5.96 2.53 22.39
C PRO A 19 -6.60 3.48 21.36
N ILE A 20 -6.30 3.24 20.11
CA ILE A 20 -6.94 3.89 18.97
C ILE A 20 -8.31 3.24 18.74
N ASN A 21 -9.34 4.06 18.56
CA ASN A 21 -10.62 3.61 18.01
C ASN A 21 -10.56 3.64 16.47
N PHE A 22 -10.31 2.48 15.86
CA PHE A 22 -10.21 2.35 14.41
C PHE A 22 -11.54 2.57 13.67
N THR A 23 -12.68 2.47 14.35
CA THR A 23 -14.01 2.68 13.75
C THR A 23 -14.54 4.10 13.90
N HIS A 24 -13.74 5.02 14.45
CA HIS A 24 -14.13 6.43 14.51
C HIS A 24 -14.46 6.93 13.07
N PRO A 25 -15.59 7.62 12.85
CA PRO A 25 -16.07 7.96 11.50
C PRO A 25 -15.09 8.83 10.68
N ASP A 26 -14.26 9.59 11.37
CA ASP A 26 -13.24 10.46 10.75
C ASP A 26 -11.82 9.94 10.96
N PHE A 27 -11.68 8.62 11.25
CA PHE A 27 -10.38 7.98 11.45
C PHE A 27 -9.55 7.94 10.15
N ALA A 28 -8.27 8.27 10.31
CA ALA A 28 -7.23 8.00 9.32
C ALA A 28 -5.93 7.61 10.03
N MET A 29 -5.16 6.74 9.41
CA MET A 29 -3.86 6.30 9.92
C MET A 29 -2.81 6.39 8.81
N THR A 30 -1.60 6.78 9.17
CA THR A 30 -0.45 6.70 8.28
C THR A 30 0.74 6.09 9.00
N LEU A 31 1.47 5.26 8.27
CA LEU A 31 2.68 4.57 8.73
C LEU A 31 3.85 5.04 7.89
N ARG A 32 5.01 5.23 8.51
CA ARG A 32 6.20 5.78 7.86
C ARG A 32 7.45 5.17 8.41
N PHE A 33 8.38 4.79 7.54
CA PHE A 33 9.73 4.40 7.94
C PHE A 33 10.66 5.62 7.97
N LEU A 34 11.70 5.55 8.81
CA LEU A 34 12.73 6.58 8.91
C LEU A 34 13.96 6.25 8.05
N ASN A 35 14.21 4.97 7.78
CA ASN A 35 15.34 4.53 6.97
C ASN A 35 14.90 3.44 6.00
N TYR A 36 15.39 3.47 4.76
CA TYR A 36 15.00 2.58 3.67
C TYR A 36 15.30 1.09 3.90
N ASN A 37 16.27 0.78 4.74
CA ASN A 37 16.75 -0.59 4.91
C ASN A 37 16.52 -1.15 6.31
N THR A 38 16.58 -0.31 7.33
CA THR A 38 16.65 -0.77 8.73
C THR A 38 15.49 -0.32 9.61
N GLY A 39 14.58 0.55 9.09
CA GLY A 39 13.57 1.19 9.94
C GLY A 39 14.19 2.23 10.89
N PRO A 40 13.62 2.53 12.05
CA PRO A 40 12.32 2.08 12.50
C PRO A 40 11.17 2.72 11.72
N SER A 41 9.96 2.29 12.03
CA SER A 41 8.74 2.89 11.50
C SER A 41 7.92 3.55 12.58
N LEU A 42 7.14 4.54 12.15
CA LEU A 42 6.32 5.39 12.98
C LEU A 42 4.85 5.27 12.57
N LEU A 43 3.98 5.37 13.56
CA LEU A 43 2.55 5.41 13.40
C LEU A 43 2.04 6.81 13.75
N TYR A 44 1.13 7.32 12.91
CA TYR A 44 0.35 8.53 13.16
C TYR A 44 -1.13 8.21 12.91
N TYR A 45 -2.01 8.81 13.69
CA TYR A 45 -3.45 8.70 13.44
C TYR A 45 -4.16 10.06 13.60
N SER A 46 -5.34 10.14 13.02
CA SER A 46 -6.20 11.31 13.01
C SER A 46 -7.64 10.88 13.30
N TYR A 47 -8.40 11.77 13.94
CA TYR A 47 -9.85 11.66 14.10
C TYR A 47 -10.60 12.83 13.44
N ASP A 48 -9.96 13.52 12.51
CA ASP A 48 -10.53 14.66 11.76
C ASP A 48 -10.19 14.57 10.25
N ARG A 49 -10.13 13.36 9.70
CA ARG A 49 -9.82 13.05 8.28
C ARG A 49 -8.45 13.56 7.84
N GLY A 50 -7.48 13.59 8.76
CA GLY A 50 -6.10 13.98 8.46
C GLY A 50 -5.84 15.48 8.48
N HIS A 51 -6.76 16.31 9.02
CA HIS A 51 -6.49 17.72 9.24
C HIS A 51 -5.47 17.92 10.37
N THR A 52 -5.57 17.11 11.43
CA THR A 52 -4.56 17.03 12.49
C THR A 52 -4.13 15.60 12.75
N TRP A 53 -2.89 15.41 13.18
CA TRP A 53 -2.29 14.10 13.41
C TRP A 53 -1.72 13.98 14.81
N LYS A 54 -2.02 12.88 15.48
CA LYS A 54 -1.37 12.44 16.71
C LYS A 54 -0.19 11.55 16.39
N GLY A 55 0.90 11.64 17.13
CA GLY A 55 2.16 10.94 16.93
C GLY A 55 3.34 11.91 16.80
N PRO A 56 4.56 11.43 16.52
CA PRO A 56 4.93 10.05 16.12
C PRO A 56 4.84 9.04 17.26
N PHE A 57 4.27 7.88 16.98
CA PHE A 57 4.32 6.72 17.88
C PHE A 57 5.24 5.65 17.29
N ASN A 58 5.98 4.94 18.15
CA ASN A 58 6.79 3.80 17.72
C ASN A 58 5.91 2.70 17.14
N LEU A 59 6.31 2.13 16.01
CA LEU A 59 5.69 0.94 15.45
C LEU A 59 6.66 -0.24 15.57
N GLU A 60 6.36 -1.11 16.50
CA GLU A 60 7.06 -2.38 16.71
C GLU A 60 6.08 -3.53 16.42
N VAL A 61 6.59 -4.61 15.82
CA VAL A 61 5.79 -5.80 15.52
C VAL A 61 6.48 -7.01 16.09
N SER A 62 5.88 -7.67 17.09
CA SER A 62 6.46 -8.81 17.82
C SER A 62 7.91 -8.52 18.29
N GLY A 63 8.15 -7.33 18.86
CA GLY A 63 9.46 -6.87 19.33
C GLY A 63 10.46 -6.51 18.23
N LYS A 64 10.04 -6.48 16.96
CA LYS A 64 10.90 -6.10 15.82
C LYS A 64 10.70 -4.63 15.46
N THR A 65 11.80 -3.93 15.26
CA THR A 65 11.83 -2.50 14.87
C THR A 65 12.29 -2.28 13.43
N ASN A 66 12.81 -3.30 12.76
CA ASN A 66 13.27 -3.23 11.37
C ASN A 66 12.11 -3.27 10.35
N ILE A 67 11.02 -2.58 10.68
CA ILE A 67 9.82 -2.44 9.85
C ILE A 67 10.02 -1.25 8.93
N LEU A 68 9.62 -1.42 7.67
CA LEU A 68 9.71 -0.44 6.60
C LEU A 68 8.29 -0.12 6.11
N ALA A 69 7.53 0.49 7.03
CA ALA A 69 6.10 0.67 6.85
C ALA A 69 5.77 1.72 5.79
N ARG A 70 4.84 1.36 4.92
CA ARG A 70 4.13 2.24 4.01
C ARG A 70 2.65 1.96 4.18
N THR A 71 1.82 2.99 4.20
CA THR A 71 0.44 2.88 4.63
C THR A 71 -0.37 1.88 3.80
N ASP A 72 -0.61 0.70 4.38
CA ASP A 72 -1.60 -0.28 3.93
C ASP A 72 -2.17 -0.99 5.16
N TYR A 73 -3.48 -0.83 5.40
CA TYR A 73 -4.16 -1.39 6.56
C TYR A 73 -5.62 -1.72 6.29
N ILE A 74 -6.16 -2.64 7.08
CA ILE A 74 -7.57 -3.03 7.06
C ILE A 74 -8.12 -2.96 8.49
N VAL A 75 -9.09 -2.09 8.71
CA VAL A 75 -9.83 -2.02 9.96
C VAL A 75 -10.77 -3.23 10.05
N LEU A 76 -10.71 -3.98 11.14
CA LEU A 76 -11.55 -5.13 11.40
C LEU A 76 -12.71 -4.78 12.35
N ASP A 77 -12.42 -4.02 13.39
CA ASP A 77 -13.39 -3.42 14.32
C ASP A 77 -12.75 -2.28 15.13
N GLU A 78 -13.38 -1.90 16.26
CA GLU A 78 -12.96 -0.76 17.07
C GLU A 78 -11.50 -0.86 17.55
N LYS A 79 -11.05 -2.06 17.95
CA LYS A 79 -9.71 -2.30 18.50
C LYS A 79 -8.81 -3.13 17.60
N ARG A 80 -9.37 -3.80 16.59
CA ARG A 80 -8.60 -4.68 15.71
C ARG A 80 -8.34 -4.04 14.34
N CYS A 81 -7.07 -4.08 13.96
CA CYS A 81 -6.61 -3.62 12.67
C CYS A 81 -5.48 -4.52 12.18
N MET A 82 -5.46 -4.83 10.90
CA MET A 82 -4.33 -5.50 10.26
C MET A 82 -3.53 -4.49 9.44
N ILE A 83 -2.21 -4.64 9.46
CA ILE A 83 -1.28 -3.91 8.59
C ILE A 83 -0.55 -4.88 7.67
N PHE A 84 -0.28 -4.42 6.45
CA PHE A 84 0.46 -5.17 5.43
C PHE A 84 1.66 -4.33 5.02
N GLN A 85 2.85 -4.81 5.34
CA GLN A 85 4.06 -4.00 5.31
C GLN A 85 5.23 -4.79 4.74
N SER A 86 6.40 -4.17 4.67
CA SER A 86 7.67 -4.84 4.46
C SER A 86 8.61 -4.62 5.65
N MET A 87 9.58 -5.51 5.79
CA MET A 87 10.67 -5.40 6.75
C MET A 87 11.99 -5.67 6.05
N SER A 88 13.09 -5.45 6.76
CA SER A 88 14.42 -5.83 6.29
C SER A 88 14.51 -7.34 6.09
N LYS A 89 15.18 -7.72 5.03
CA LYS A 89 15.62 -9.10 4.77
C LYS A 89 16.83 -9.47 5.61
N GLU A 90 17.27 -10.72 5.51
CA GLU A 90 18.50 -11.20 6.18
C GLU A 90 19.77 -10.44 5.75
N ASP A 91 19.78 -9.90 4.52
CA ASP A 91 20.87 -9.09 3.97
C ASP A 91 20.83 -7.60 4.42
N ASN A 92 19.93 -7.23 5.33
CA ASN A 92 19.66 -5.87 5.79
C ASN A 92 19.20 -4.88 4.71
N HIS A 93 18.65 -5.38 3.60
CA HIS A 93 17.96 -4.55 2.61
C HIS A 93 16.44 -4.69 2.74
N GLU A 94 15.72 -3.65 2.33
CA GLU A 94 14.26 -3.66 2.27
C GLU A 94 13.75 -4.80 1.38
N GLY A 95 12.61 -5.41 1.74
CA GLY A 95 11.90 -6.20 0.77
C GLY A 95 11.21 -7.46 1.24
N ARG A 96 11.12 -7.74 2.53
CA ARG A 96 10.42 -8.89 3.09
C ARG A 96 8.98 -8.53 3.44
N PRO A 97 7.97 -8.87 2.62
CA PRO A 97 6.59 -8.53 2.93
C PRO A 97 5.98 -9.44 4.01
N PHE A 98 5.15 -8.84 4.85
CA PHE A 98 4.47 -9.51 5.95
C PHE A 98 3.12 -8.87 6.28
N CYS A 99 2.31 -9.51 7.10
CA CYS A 99 1.15 -8.91 7.74
C CYS A 99 1.20 -9.08 9.26
N ALA A 100 0.63 -8.10 9.96
CA ALA A 100 0.53 -8.08 11.41
C ALA A 100 -0.86 -7.59 11.83
N ILE A 101 -1.23 -7.89 13.08
CA ILE A 101 -2.52 -7.51 13.66
C ILE A 101 -2.30 -6.82 15.01
N THR A 102 -3.16 -5.88 15.31
CA THR A 102 -3.42 -5.43 16.69
C THR A 102 -4.81 -5.86 17.11
N GLU A 103 -4.96 -6.22 18.39
CA GLU A 103 -6.25 -6.55 19.01
C GLU A 103 -6.60 -5.62 20.17
N ASP A 104 -5.74 -4.65 20.45
CA ASP A 104 -5.80 -3.73 21.60
C ASP A 104 -5.77 -2.25 21.22
N GLY A 105 -6.13 -1.91 19.98
CA GLY A 105 -6.15 -0.53 19.52
C GLY A 105 -4.77 0.02 19.15
N GLY A 106 -3.84 -0.84 18.76
CA GLY A 106 -2.51 -0.44 18.31
C GLY A 106 -1.47 -0.31 19.42
N LEU A 107 -1.81 -0.67 20.67
CA LEU A 107 -0.85 -0.68 21.78
C LEU A 107 0.22 -1.74 21.56
N THR A 108 -0.18 -2.90 21.02
CA THR A 108 0.73 -3.97 20.58
C THR A 108 0.38 -4.44 19.16
N TRP A 109 1.41 -4.90 18.44
CA TRP A 109 1.26 -5.47 17.10
C TRP A 109 1.95 -6.82 17.04
N GLU A 110 1.19 -7.84 16.63
CA GLU A 110 1.67 -9.20 16.53
C GLU A 110 1.80 -9.63 15.07
N MET A 111 2.92 -10.30 14.75
CA MET A 111 3.15 -10.87 13.43
C MET A 111 2.15 -11.99 13.18
N VAL A 112 1.38 -11.90 12.09
CA VAL A 112 0.47 -12.96 11.66
C VAL A 112 1.16 -13.92 10.71
N GLY A 113 1.86 -13.39 9.71
CA GLY A 113 2.57 -14.23 8.73
C GLY A 113 3.39 -13.45 7.72
N MET A 114 4.36 -14.13 7.14
CA MET A 114 5.12 -13.62 5.99
C MET A 114 4.32 -13.84 4.72
N ILE A 115 4.35 -12.87 3.82
CA ILE A 115 3.69 -12.98 2.52
C ILE A 115 4.67 -13.58 1.52
N GLY A 116 4.62 -14.90 1.41
CA GLY A 116 5.52 -15.70 0.59
C GLY A 116 6.92 -15.91 1.20
N PRO A 117 7.83 -16.54 0.46
CA PRO A 117 9.23 -16.72 0.85
C PRO A 117 9.98 -15.37 0.81
N GLU A 118 11.16 -15.31 1.41
CA GLU A 118 12.02 -14.13 1.26
C GLU A 118 12.38 -13.96 -0.22
N PRO A 119 12.08 -12.79 -0.83
CA PRO A 119 12.30 -12.61 -2.24
C PRO A 119 13.76 -12.28 -2.56
N GLU A 120 14.23 -12.75 -3.70
CA GLU A 120 15.36 -12.10 -4.36
C GLU A 120 14.93 -10.68 -4.78
N GLY A 121 15.88 -9.72 -4.73
CA GLY A 121 15.53 -8.32 -4.90
C GLY A 121 14.63 -7.81 -3.76
N PHE A 122 13.43 -7.33 -4.09
CA PHE A 122 12.48 -6.86 -3.07
C PHE A 122 11.01 -7.15 -3.42
N GLY A 123 10.20 -7.32 -2.37
CA GLY A 123 8.75 -7.21 -2.39
C GLY A 123 8.31 -6.11 -1.43
N ILE A 124 7.73 -5.03 -1.94
CA ILE A 124 7.41 -3.84 -1.13
C ILE A 124 6.05 -3.26 -1.49
N MET A 125 5.56 -2.38 -0.63
CA MET A 125 4.33 -1.61 -0.86
C MET A 125 3.13 -2.51 -1.17
N PRO A 126 2.73 -3.41 -0.27
CA PRO A 126 1.51 -4.17 -0.40
C PRO A 126 0.31 -3.23 -0.60
N SER A 127 -0.69 -3.73 -1.33
CA SER A 127 -2.02 -3.13 -1.37
C SER A 127 -3.04 -4.27 -1.27
N THR A 128 -3.82 -4.26 -0.20
CA THR A 128 -4.56 -5.43 0.26
C THR A 128 -6.05 -5.17 0.37
N VAL A 129 -6.85 -6.17 0.02
CA VAL A 129 -8.30 -6.17 0.21
C VAL A 129 -8.74 -7.38 1.03
N LYS A 130 -9.74 -7.18 1.88
CA LYS A 130 -10.45 -8.24 2.60
C LYS A 130 -11.54 -8.79 1.69
N LEU A 131 -11.48 -10.09 1.39
CA LEU A 131 -12.47 -10.79 0.58
C LEU A 131 -13.57 -11.43 1.45
N SER A 132 -13.18 -11.96 2.62
CA SER A 132 -14.05 -12.47 3.69
C SER A 132 -13.33 -12.36 5.05
N ASP A 133 -13.90 -12.88 6.12
CA ASP A 133 -13.26 -12.80 7.46
C ASP A 133 -11.92 -13.53 7.54
N SER A 134 -11.72 -14.56 6.75
CA SER A 134 -10.45 -15.32 6.68
C SER A 134 -9.69 -15.13 5.37
N GLU A 135 -10.23 -14.38 4.39
CA GLU A 135 -9.71 -14.34 3.05
C GLU A 135 -9.20 -12.95 2.69
N TYR A 136 -7.93 -12.87 2.29
CA TYR A 136 -7.28 -11.63 1.84
C TYR A 136 -6.60 -11.84 0.49
N LEU A 137 -6.57 -10.79 -0.31
CA LEU A 137 -5.73 -10.68 -1.50
C LEU A 137 -4.85 -9.44 -1.37
N THR A 138 -3.56 -9.60 -1.61
CA THR A 138 -2.62 -8.49 -1.68
C THR A 138 -1.87 -8.49 -3.00
N THR A 139 -1.62 -7.31 -3.54
CA THR A 139 -0.71 -7.09 -4.66
C THR A 139 0.52 -6.37 -4.16
N ILE A 140 1.70 -6.73 -4.65
CA ILE A 140 2.99 -6.28 -4.12
C ILE A 140 3.89 -5.86 -5.28
N ARG A 141 4.48 -4.67 -5.18
CA ARG A 141 5.52 -4.23 -6.12
C ARG A 141 6.76 -5.09 -5.95
N ARG A 142 7.23 -5.70 -7.07
CA ARG A 142 8.39 -6.57 -7.11
C ARG A 142 9.51 -5.98 -7.98
N ARG A 143 10.74 -6.30 -7.58
CA ARG A 143 11.95 -6.10 -8.37
C ARG A 143 12.93 -7.22 -8.13
N GLU A 144 13.52 -7.73 -9.22
CA GLU A 144 14.63 -8.68 -9.20
C GLU A 144 15.51 -8.38 -10.43
N GLY A 145 16.75 -8.04 -10.21
CA GLY A 145 17.61 -7.53 -11.28
C GLY A 145 16.98 -6.36 -12.02
N ASP A 146 16.77 -6.54 -13.32
CA ASP A 146 16.11 -5.54 -14.18
C ASP A 146 14.61 -5.74 -14.35
N ARG A 147 14.08 -6.86 -13.90
CA ARG A 147 12.65 -7.12 -13.96
C ARG A 147 11.89 -6.36 -12.87
N ARG A 148 10.76 -5.75 -13.25
CA ARG A 148 9.83 -5.06 -12.36
C ARG A 148 8.41 -5.45 -12.72
N TRP A 149 7.71 -6.05 -11.76
CA TRP A 149 6.36 -6.57 -11.97
C TRP A 149 5.53 -6.42 -10.70
N MET A 150 4.37 -7.00 -10.69
CA MET A 150 3.48 -7.04 -9.55
C MET A 150 3.13 -8.49 -9.22
N ASP A 151 3.42 -8.94 -8.00
CA ASP A 151 2.91 -10.20 -7.49
C ASP A 151 1.48 -10.03 -6.97
N ALA A 152 0.70 -11.11 -7.01
CA ALA A 152 -0.55 -11.25 -6.28
C ALA A 152 -0.48 -12.46 -5.35
N TRP A 153 -0.84 -12.26 -4.09
CA TRP A 153 -0.84 -13.30 -3.07
C TRP A 153 -2.19 -13.40 -2.41
N ARG A 154 -2.69 -14.61 -2.20
CA ARG A 154 -3.97 -14.88 -1.54
C ARG A 154 -3.77 -15.70 -0.28
N SER A 155 -4.39 -15.25 0.80
CA SER A 155 -4.56 -15.99 2.04
C SER A 155 -6.01 -16.43 2.19
N THR A 156 -6.22 -17.62 2.78
CA THR A 156 -7.54 -18.17 3.14
C THR A 156 -7.64 -18.53 4.63
N ASP A 157 -6.64 -18.16 5.41
CA ASP A 157 -6.47 -18.50 6.83
C ASP A 157 -6.13 -17.26 7.68
N ALA A 158 -6.75 -16.13 7.33
CA ALA A 158 -6.60 -14.85 8.00
C ALA A 158 -5.17 -14.28 8.01
N GLY A 159 -4.40 -14.53 6.94
CA GLY A 159 -3.05 -13.99 6.76
C GLY A 159 -1.92 -14.87 7.30
N LYS A 160 -2.23 -16.05 7.85
CA LYS A 160 -1.21 -16.96 8.41
C LYS A 160 -0.32 -17.59 7.32
N SER A 161 -0.93 -17.93 6.19
CA SER A 161 -0.22 -18.41 5.01
C SER A 161 -0.72 -17.78 3.74
N TRP A 162 0.14 -17.76 2.69
CA TRP A 162 -0.13 -17.07 1.44
C TRP A 162 0.27 -17.92 0.24
N LYS A 163 -0.62 -17.97 -0.75
CA LYS A 163 -0.42 -18.64 -2.02
C LYS A 163 -0.21 -17.63 -3.12
N LEU A 164 0.86 -17.78 -3.90
CA LEU A 164 1.13 -16.99 -5.10
C LEU A 164 0.08 -17.29 -6.18
N LEU A 165 -0.44 -16.23 -6.78
CA LEU A 165 -1.31 -16.26 -7.95
C LEU A 165 -0.52 -15.77 -9.18
N PRO A 166 -1.06 -15.97 -10.40
CA PRO A 166 -0.48 -15.35 -11.60
C PRO A 166 -0.32 -13.83 -11.41
N PRO A 167 0.78 -13.24 -11.87
CA PRO A 167 1.03 -11.81 -11.71
C PRO A 167 -0.01 -10.98 -12.46
N PRO A 168 -0.65 -10.00 -11.83
CA PRO A 168 -1.63 -9.13 -12.51
C PRO A 168 -0.98 -8.22 -13.54
N VAL A 169 0.28 -7.85 -13.33
CA VAL A 169 1.07 -7.01 -14.22
C VAL A 169 2.49 -7.57 -14.29
N GLU A 170 2.91 -7.97 -15.48
CA GLU A 170 4.21 -8.62 -15.70
C GLU A 170 5.35 -7.65 -15.94
N ASP A 171 5.04 -6.42 -16.39
CA ASP A 171 6.01 -5.37 -16.63
C ASP A 171 5.46 -4.00 -16.21
N LEU A 172 6.20 -3.32 -15.37
CA LEU A 172 5.90 -1.98 -14.84
C LEU A 172 6.92 -0.92 -15.30
N GLY A 173 7.78 -1.26 -16.25
CA GLY A 173 8.95 -0.44 -16.58
C GLY A 173 9.88 -0.35 -15.38
N GLU A 174 10.11 0.84 -14.82
CA GLU A 174 10.95 1.00 -13.62
C GLU A 174 10.22 0.70 -12.31
N GLY A 175 8.96 0.24 -12.39
CA GLY A 175 8.18 -0.21 -11.24
C GLY A 175 7.42 0.90 -10.51
N ASN A 176 6.21 0.55 -10.06
CA ASN A 176 5.30 1.44 -9.34
C ASN A 176 4.51 0.64 -8.30
N PRO A 177 4.11 1.22 -7.17
CA PRO A 177 3.24 0.53 -6.23
C PRO A 177 1.82 0.39 -6.78
N PRO A 178 1.12 -0.70 -6.40
CA PRO A 178 -0.29 -0.89 -6.71
C PRO A 178 -1.22 -0.05 -5.83
N SER A 179 -2.47 0.12 -6.29
CA SER A 179 -3.62 0.40 -5.45
C SER A 179 -4.72 -0.60 -5.81
N LEU A 180 -5.00 -1.51 -4.89
CA LEU A 180 -6.01 -2.55 -5.02
C LEU A 180 -7.23 -2.19 -4.17
N ILE A 181 -8.42 -2.18 -4.77
CA ILE A 181 -9.68 -1.97 -4.07
C ILE A 181 -10.70 -3.03 -4.44
N LYS A 182 -11.59 -3.35 -3.51
CA LYS A 182 -12.78 -4.15 -3.78
C LYS A 182 -13.94 -3.22 -4.10
N LEU A 183 -14.54 -3.40 -5.27
CA LEU A 183 -15.69 -2.63 -5.72
C LEU A 183 -16.96 -3.09 -4.98
N LYS A 184 -18.00 -2.25 -5.00
CA LYS A 184 -19.28 -2.53 -4.35
C LYS A 184 -20.00 -3.76 -4.92
N ASP A 185 -19.76 -4.08 -6.19
CA ASP A 185 -20.28 -5.28 -6.86
C ASP A 185 -19.45 -6.55 -6.61
N GLY A 186 -18.37 -6.44 -5.84
CA GLY A 186 -17.50 -7.55 -5.47
C GLY A 186 -16.30 -7.77 -6.39
N ARG A 187 -16.25 -7.14 -7.57
CA ARG A 187 -15.08 -7.15 -8.44
C ARG A 187 -13.88 -6.49 -7.75
N LEU A 188 -12.69 -6.82 -8.21
CA LEU A 188 -11.45 -6.17 -7.76
C LEU A 188 -10.98 -5.20 -8.83
N CYS A 189 -10.54 -4.02 -8.41
CA CYS A 189 -9.97 -3.02 -9.26
C CYS A 189 -8.53 -2.75 -8.81
N LEU A 190 -7.58 -2.99 -9.70
CA LEU A 190 -6.17 -2.73 -9.52
C LEU A 190 -5.77 -1.55 -10.39
N THR A 191 -5.23 -0.50 -9.79
CA THR A 191 -4.69 0.65 -10.50
C THR A 191 -3.19 0.77 -10.25
N TYR A 192 -2.44 1.25 -11.23
CA TYR A 192 -0.98 1.36 -11.18
C TYR A 192 -0.44 2.36 -12.21
N GLY A 193 0.80 2.80 -11.99
CA GLY A 193 1.55 3.55 -12.98
C GLY A 193 2.52 2.65 -13.74
N VAL A 194 2.70 2.88 -15.03
CA VAL A 194 3.71 2.23 -15.86
C VAL A 194 4.81 3.23 -16.16
N ARG A 195 6.03 2.92 -15.72
CA ARG A 195 7.22 3.78 -15.83
C ARG A 195 8.11 3.36 -17.00
N ALA A 196 7.47 3.01 -18.11
CA ALA A 196 8.06 2.82 -19.44
C ALA A 196 7.18 3.51 -20.46
N GLU A 197 7.76 3.92 -21.59
CA GLU A 197 7.00 4.58 -22.66
C GLU A 197 5.97 3.63 -23.31
N PRO A 198 4.75 4.12 -23.55
CA PRO A 198 4.21 5.40 -23.12
C PRO A 198 3.97 5.42 -21.60
N TYR A 199 4.50 6.44 -20.92
CA TYR A 199 4.31 6.63 -19.47
C TYR A 199 2.84 6.87 -19.17
N ARG A 200 2.23 5.99 -18.33
CA ARG A 200 0.78 5.99 -18.17
C ARG A 200 0.31 5.56 -16.81
N ILE A 201 -0.92 5.92 -16.49
CA ILE A 201 -1.70 5.37 -15.39
C ILE A 201 -2.72 4.41 -15.99
N ALA A 202 -2.81 3.21 -15.43
CA ALA A 202 -3.64 2.14 -15.96
C ALA A 202 -4.41 1.42 -14.85
N ALA A 203 -5.40 0.64 -15.27
CA ALA A 203 -6.21 -0.20 -14.41
C ALA A 203 -6.46 -1.58 -15.03
N LYS A 204 -6.74 -2.56 -14.15
CA LYS A 204 -7.25 -3.90 -14.50
C LYS A 204 -8.38 -4.28 -13.54
N ILE A 205 -9.31 -5.07 -14.03
CA ILE A 205 -10.43 -5.61 -13.24
C ILE A 205 -10.29 -7.12 -13.14
N SER A 206 -10.62 -7.67 -11.97
CA SER A 206 -10.77 -9.10 -11.75
C SER A 206 -12.19 -9.39 -11.25
N GLU A 207 -12.83 -10.40 -11.85
CA GLU A 207 -14.16 -10.88 -11.51
C GLU A 207 -14.13 -12.18 -10.68
N ASP A 208 -12.95 -12.76 -10.52
CA ASP A 208 -12.72 -14.09 -9.94
C ASP A 208 -11.80 -14.07 -8.70
N LYS A 209 -11.82 -12.96 -7.96
CA LYS A 209 -11.03 -12.76 -6.75
C LYS A 209 -9.52 -12.79 -7.01
N GLY A 210 -9.06 -12.19 -8.10
CA GLY A 210 -7.64 -12.01 -8.43
C GLY A 210 -6.97 -13.21 -9.08
N LYS A 211 -7.71 -14.23 -9.51
CA LYS A 211 -7.14 -15.37 -10.25
C LYS A 211 -6.79 -14.99 -11.68
N THR A 212 -7.65 -14.18 -12.30
CA THR A 212 -7.41 -13.59 -13.63
C THR A 212 -7.76 -12.11 -13.64
N TRP A 213 -7.19 -11.40 -14.60
CA TRP A 213 -7.34 -9.96 -14.75
C TRP A 213 -7.68 -9.61 -16.19
N SER A 214 -8.49 -8.56 -16.37
CA SER A 214 -8.83 -8.01 -17.68
C SER A 214 -7.57 -7.54 -18.44
N GLY A 215 -7.74 -7.21 -19.70
CA GLY A 215 -6.79 -6.37 -20.43
C GLY A 215 -6.57 -5.03 -19.70
N GLU A 216 -5.44 -4.40 -19.99
CA GLU A 216 -5.13 -3.08 -19.43
C GLU A 216 -6.11 -2.01 -19.95
N MET A 217 -6.65 -1.22 -19.03
CA MET A 217 -7.42 -0.02 -19.33
C MET A 217 -6.55 1.20 -19.04
N VAL A 218 -6.25 1.97 -20.06
CA VAL A 218 -5.46 3.19 -19.93
C VAL A 218 -6.35 4.30 -19.35
N LEU A 219 -5.95 4.85 -18.22
CA LEU A 219 -6.65 5.96 -17.56
C LEU A 219 -6.05 7.31 -17.96
N ARG A 220 -4.74 7.33 -18.22
CA ARG A 220 -3.98 8.50 -18.69
C ARG A 220 -2.65 8.07 -19.30
N ASP A 221 -2.23 8.63 -20.46
CA ASP A 221 -1.05 8.20 -21.21
C ASP A 221 -0.20 9.36 -21.79
N ASP A 222 -0.42 10.59 -21.33
CA ASP A 222 0.33 11.77 -21.76
C ASP A 222 1.54 12.10 -20.87
N GLY A 223 2.07 11.12 -20.13
CA GLY A 223 3.22 11.31 -19.26
C GLY A 223 4.47 11.76 -20.02
N ALA A 224 5.16 12.76 -19.48
CA ALA A 224 6.39 13.30 -20.07
C ALA A 224 7.64 12.56 -19.61
N GLY A 225 7.57 11.82 -18.51
CA GLY A 225 8.70 11.14 -17.93
C GLY A 225 8.31 9.97 -17.02
N ARG A 226 9.31 9.24 -16.58
CA ARG A 226 9.15 8.02 -15.77
C ARG A 226 8.65 8.26 -14.35
N ASP A 227 8.81 9.48 -13.82
CA ASP A 227 8.51 9.75 -12.42
C ASP A 227 7.05 10.17 -12.22
N ILE A 228 6.18 9.20 -12.41
CA ILE A 228 4.73 9.27 -12.27
C ILE A 228 4.22 8.15 -11.37
N GLY A 229 2.99 8.24 -10.85
CA GLY A 229 2.27 7.15 -10.22
C GLY A 229 2.01 7.31 -8.73
N TYR A 230 2.35 6.31 -7.93
CA TYR A 230 1.97 6.17 -6.52
C TYR A 230 0.47 6.34 -6.35
N VAL A 231 -0.26 5.60 -7.17
CA VAL A 231 -1.71 5.65 -7.26
C VAL A 231 -2.39 5.31 -5.94
N ARG A 232 -3.53 5.96 -5.69
CA ARG A 232 -4.50 5.58 -4.65
C ARG A 232 -5.90 5.72 -5.22
N SER A 233 -6.69 4.67 -5.05
CA SER A 233 -8.04 4.59 -5.63
C SER A 233 -9.09 4.38 -4.56
N VAL A 234 -10.26 4.97 -4.79
CA VAL A 234 -11.45 4.77 -3.97
C VAL A 234 -12.68 4.78 -4.85
N GLN A 235 -13.65 3.91 -4.57
CA GLN A 235 -14.94 3.95 -5.24
C GLN A 235 -15.90 4.90 -4.53
N ARG A 236 -16.48 5.82 -5.28
CA ARG A 236 -17.49 6.78 -4.83
C ARG A 236 -18.86 6.13 -4.64
N PRO A 237 -19.78 6.81 -3.94
CA PRO A 237 -21.19 6.35 -3.84
C PRO A 237 -21.88 6.17 -5.19
N ASP A 238 -21.55 6.98 -6.20
CA ASP A 238 -22.10 6.93 -7.57
C ASP A 238 -21.54 5.80 -8.43
N GLY A 239 -20.70 4.92 -7.87
CA GLY A 239 -20.08 3.78 -8.55
C GLY A 239 -18.79 4.11 -9.30
N LYS A 240 -18.48 5.39 -9.53
CA LYS A 240 -17.22 5.80 -10.17
C LYS A 240 -16.03 5.56 -9.24
N VAL A 241 -14.88 5.28 -9.83
CA VAL A 241 -13.60 5.23 -9.13
C VAL A 241 -12.87 6.55 -9.32
N VAL A 242 -12.34 7.08 -8.23
CA VAL A 242 -11.37 8.18 -8.24
C VAL A 242 -10.00 7.57 -8.02
N THR A 243 -9.12 7.74 -8.98
CA THR A 243 -7.71 7.35 -8.90
C THR A 243 -6.87 8.60 -8.82
N MET A 244 -6.21 8.82 -7.69
CA MET A 244 -5.27 9.92 -7.46
C MET A 244 -3.84 9.44 -7.66
N TYR A 245 -2.98 10.30 -8.19
CA TYR A 245 -1.57 10.01 -8.46
C TYR A 245 -0.79 11.32 -8.60
N TYR A 246 0.53 11.27 -8.50
CA TYR A 246 1.35 12.37 -8.99
C TYR A 246 1.74 12.13 -10.45
N PHE A 247 1.88 13.20 -11.20
CA PHE A 247 2.08 13.16 -12.63
C PHE A 247 2.90 14.35 -13.13
N GLU A 248 3.57 14.17 -14.25
CA GLU A 248 4.17 15.23 -15.06
C GLU A 248 3.76 15.01 -16.51
N ASP A 249 3.42 16.07 -17.22
CA ASP A 249 3.12 16.04 -18.64
C ASP A 249 3.94 17.09 -19.39
N LYS A 250 3.89 17.05 -20.73
CA LYS A 250 4.68 17.96 -21.58
C LYS A 250 4.32 19.44 -21.40
N LEU A 251 3.11 19.74 -20.91
CA LEU A 251 2.65 21.11 -20.66
C LEU A 251 3.04 21.58 -19.26
N LYS A 252 3.20 20.64 -18.32
CA LYS A 252 3.58 20.88 -16.94
C LYS A 252 4.72 19.93 -16.55
N PRO A 253 5.98 20.34 -16.77
CA PRO A 253 7.13 19.51 -16.45
C PRO A 253 7.39 19.39 -14.94
N GLU A 254 6.74 20.20 -14.14
CA GLU A 254 6.75 20.07 -12.67
C GLU A 254 5.72 19.04 -12.24
N ARG A 255 6.09 18.20 -11.27
CA ARG A 255 5.17 17.17 -10.74
C ARG A 255 4.02 17.81 -9.99
N TYR A 256 2.82 17.34 -10.26
CA TYR A 256 1.59 17.77 -9.62
C TYR A 256 0.72 16.58 -9.24
N ILE A 257 -0.20 16.78 -8.31
CA ILE A 257 -1.22 15.79 -7.98
C ILE A 257 -2.36 15.91 -8.97
N ALA A 258 -2.72 14.78 -9.56
CA ALA A 258 -3.83 14.63 -10.48
C ALA A 258 -4.80 13.55 -10.02
N ALA A 259 -6.00 13.57 -10.57
CA ALA A 259 -6.99 12.53 -10.37
C ALA A 259 -7.75 12.23 -11.66
N THR A 260 -8.00 10.95 -11.92
CA THR A 260 -8.91 10.49 -12.96
C THR A 260 -10.17 9.91 -12.32
N ILE A 261 -11.35 10.36 -12.76
CA ILE A 261 -12.64 9.84 -12.33
C ILE A 261 -13.22 9.03 -13.49
N TRP A 262 -13.47 7.75 -13.27
CA TRP A 262 -13.84 6.82 -14.33
C TRP A 262 -14.80 5.74 -13.83
N LEU A 263 -15.46 5.02 -14.75
CA LEU A 263 -16.34 3.87 -14.46
C LEU A 263 -15.57 2.57 -14.71
N PRO A 264 -15.45 1.68 -13.70
CA PRO A 264 -14.78 0.39 -13.81
C PRO A 264 -15.64 -0.68 -14.48
#